data_e082de42bd5fc81408f6ced97130b6c9
#
_entry.id   e082de42bd5fc81408f6ced97130b6c9
#
_cell.length_a   1.000
_cell.length_b   1.000
_cell.length_c   1.000
_cell.angle_alpha   90.00
_cell.angle_beta   90.00
_cell.angle_gamma   90.00
#
_symmetry.space_group_name_H-M   'P 1'
#
loop_
_entity.id
_entity.type
_entity.pdbx_description
1 polymer ?
#
loop_
_entity_poly.entity_id
_entity_poly.type
_entity_poly.pdbx_seq_one_letter_code
_entity_poly.pdbx_strand_id
1 'polypeptide(L)'
;ASECVPFMKTGGLADVVGALPKEFDKNEWDVRVVMPNYRGIPEEYRNNFEYVTHFYMGVGPYIPNVYVGIMKYVYNGITYYFIDNLDYFGAMEPYSDTRTDVEKFTFFCKAVLSILPVIDFRPDLIHCHDWQTGLIPVYLKTEFAANPFFWGIKTMMTIHNLRFQGVWDINTMKGLSGLPDYLFTPDKLEFKKDANMLKGGIVYSDFVTTVSNTYAQEIQTAYYGEGLDGLLNARTKDLR
;
A
#
# COMPACT_ATOMS: atom_id res chain seq x y z
N ALA A 1 2.87 -4.24 0.39
CA ALA A 1 3.50 -3.90 -0.88
C ALA A 1 2.75 -4.53 -2.05
N SER A 2 2.87 -3.94 -3.25
CA SER A 2 2.28 -4.50 -4.47
C SER A 2 3.08 -5.68 -5.05
N GLU A 3 4.36 -5.74 -4.77
CA GLU A 3 5.30 -6.75 -5.26
C GLU A 3 6.26 -7.19 -4.17
N CYS A 4 6.80 -8.40 -4.30
CA CYS A 4 7.84 -8.93 -3.42
C CYS A 4 8.51 -10.15 -4.08
N VAL A 5 9.83 -10.18 -4.18
CA VAL A 5 10.54 -11.40 -4.56
C VAL A 5 10.45 -12.46 -3.45
N PRO A 6 10.32 -13.75 -3.76
CA PRO A 6 10.38 -14.37 -5.08
C PRO A 6 9.01 -14.48 -5.78
N PHE A 7 7.94 -13.94 -5.22
CA PHE A 7 6.56 -14.20 -5.65
C PHE A 7 6.17 -13.41 -6.90
N MET A 8 6.45 -12.10 -6.91
CA MET A 8 6.11 -11.22 -8.02
C MET A 8 7.14 -10.10 -8.12
N LYS A 9 7.63 -9.84 -9.34
CA LYS A 9 8.60 -8.76 -9.58
C LYS A 9 8.42 -8.15 -10.96
N THR A 10 8.28 -6.82 -10.98
CA THR A 10 8.40 -6.01 -12.20
C THR A 10 9.50 -4.96 -12.07
N GLY A 11 9.86 -4.57 -10.84
CA GLY A 11 10.86 -3.52 -10.58
C GLY A 11 11.64 -3.72 -9.28
N GLY A 12 12.42 -2.71 -8.93
CA GLY A 12 13.29 -2.71 -7.74
C GLY A 12 12.54 -2.72 -6.40
N LEU A 13 11.28 -2.27 -6.39
CA LEU A 13 10.42 -2.35 -5.21
C LEU A 13 10.35 -3.79 -4.69
N ALA A 14 10.14 -4.76 -5.58
CA ALA A 14 10.06 -6.18 -5.21
C ALA A 14 11.33 -6.70 -4.54
N ASP A 15 12.51 -6.25 -5.01
CA ASP A 15 13.80 -6.63 -4.41
C ASP A 15 13.92 -6.10 -2.98
N VAL A 16 13.55 -4.83 -2.75
CA VAL A 16 13.59 -4.22 -1.41
C VAL A 16 12.64 -4.93 -0.46
N VAL A 17 11.38 -5.16 -0.88
CA VAL A 17 10.37 -5.83 -0.02
C VAL A 17 10.77 -7.28 0.28
N GLY A 18 11.44 -7.96 -0.64
CA GLY A 18 11.91 -9.34 -0.42
C GLY A 18 13.21 -9.44 0.39
N ALA A 19 14.01 -8.38 0.45
CA ALA A 19 15.28 -8.36 1.18
C ALA A 19 15.13 -7.79 2.59
N LEU A 20 14.51 -6.62 2.73
CA LEU A 20 14.43 -5.86 3.97
C LEU A 20 13.92 -6.65 5.19
N PRO A 21 12.86 -7.48 5.10
CA PRO A 21 12.38 -8.24 6.26
C PRO A 21 13.40 -9.21 6.85
N LYS A 22 14.41 -9.62 6.07
CA LYS A 22 15.44 -10.57 6.49
C LYS A 22 16.55 -9.92 7.30
N GLU A 23 16.67 -8.58 7.20
CA GLU A 23 17.71 -7.80 7.91
C GLU A 23 17.32 -7.51 9.37
N PHE A 24 16.05 -7.73 9.75
CA PHE A 24 15.61 -7.56 11.13
C PHE A 24 15.90 -8.80 11.97
N ASP A 25 16.42 -8.59 13.20
CA ASP A 25 16.57 -9.70 14.16
C ASP A 25 15.19 -10.23 14.57
N LYS A 26 14.94 -11.50 14.25
CA LYS A 26 13.67 -12.20 14.52
C LYS A 26 13.38 -12.41 16.00
N ASN A 27 14.38 -12.23 16.89
CA ASN A 27 14.16 -12.27 18.33
C ASN A 27 13.60 -10.95 18.86
N GLU A 28 13.77 -9.85 18.11
CA GLU A 28 13.31 -8.52 18.48
C GLU A 28 12.11 -8.05 17.64
N TRP A 29 12.00 -8.54 16.39
CA TRP A 29 11.05 -8.05 15.40
C TRP A 29 10.22 -9.17 14.79
N ASP A 30 8.89 -9.06 14.87
CA ASP A 30 7.95 -9.86 14.06
C ASP A 30 7.59 -9.08 12.79
N VAL A 31 8.33 -9.30 11.71
CA VAL A 31 8.10 -8.65 10.41
C VAL A 31 7.28 -9.57 9.52
N ARG A 32 6.13 -9.09 9.07
CA ARG A 32 5.24 -9.81 8.15
C ARG A 32 5.02 -8.99 6.90
N VAL A 33 4.83 -9.66 5.77
CA VAL A 33 4.59 -9.02 4.47
C VAL A 33 3.18 -9.30 4.01
N VAL A 34 2.48 -8.27 3.54
CA VAL A 34 1.16 -8.41 2.89
C VAL A 34 1.27 -7.95 1.45
N MET A 35 0.82 -8.80 0.52
CA MET A 35 0.78 -8.50 -0.91
C MET A 35 -0.45 -9.13 -1.58
N PRO A 36 -0.79 -8.73 -2.83
CA PRO A 36 -1.86 -9.39 -3.58
C PRO A 36 -1.51 -10.82 -3.98
N ASN A 37 -2.52 -11.70 -4.04
CA ASN A 37 -2.40 -13.07 -4.56
C ASN A 37 -2.53 -13.08 -6.09
N TYR A 38 -1.53 -12.56 -6.80
CA TYR A 38 -1.56 -12.55 -8.25
C TYR A 38 -1.54 -13.96 -8.85
N ARG A 39 -2.29 -14.17 -9.93
CA ARG A 39 -2.24 -15.42 -10.69
C ARG A 39 -0.84 -15.71 -11.25
N GLY A 40 -0.07 -14.66 -11.55
CA GLY A 40 1.30 -14.75 -12.06
C GLY A 40 2.36 -15.22 -11.04
N ILE A 41 2.00 -15.40 -9.76
CA ILE A 41 2.92 -15.99 -8.78
C ILE A 41 3.22 -17.44 -9.22
N PRO A 42 4.52 -17.86 -9.28
CA PRO A 42 4.90 -19.21 -9.70
C PRO A 42 4.20 -20.28 -8.88
N GLU A 43 3.77 -21.36 -9.55
CA GLU A 43 3.04 -22.47 -8.92
C GLU A 43 3.82 -23.15 -7.79
N GLU A 44 5.14 -23.19 -7.90
CA GLU A 44 6.01 -23.73 -6.85
C GLU A 44 5.82 -23.03 -5.49
N TYR A 45 5.43 -21.76 -5.49
CA TYR A 45 5.08 -21.01 -4.27
C TYR A 45 3.59 -21.12 -3.96
N ARG A 46 2.72 -20.90 -4.95
CA ARG A 46 1.27 -20.89 -4.76
C ARG A 46 0.73 -22.19 -4.19
N ASN A 47 1.30 -23.32 -4.58
CA ASN A 47 0.90 -24.65 -4.11
C ASN A 47 1.20 -24.86 -2.60
N ASN A 48 2.00 -23.98 -1.99
CA ASN A 48 2.31 -23.99 -0.56
C ASN A 48 1.49 -22.98 0.24
N PHE A 49 0.60 -22.22 -0.41
CA PHE A 49 -0.23 -21.25 0.28
C PHE A 49 -1.31 -21.94 1.09
N GLU A 50 -1.36 -21.63 2.38
CA GLU A 50 -2.41 -22.09 3.30
C GLU A 50 -3.58 -21.10 3.26
N TYR A 51 -4.78 -21.62 3.03
CA TYR A 51 -6.00 -20.81 3.19
C TYR A 51 -6.24 -20.56 4.68
N VAL A 52 -6.36 -19.27 5.06
CA VAL A 52 -6.63 -18.86 6.44
C VAL A 52 -8.13 -18.68 6.65
N THR A 53 -8.73 -17.74 5.91
CA THR A 53 -10.16 -17.45 5.97
C THR A 53 -10.55 -16.48 4.85
N HIS A 54 -11.82 -16.10 4.81
CA HIS A 54 -12.30 -14.99 3.97
C HIS A 54 -13.42 -14.22 4.67
N PHE A 55 -13.67 -13.03 4.18
CA PHE A 55 -14.81 -12.20 4.54
C PHE A 55 -15.21 -11.33 3.35
N TYR A 56 -16.30 -10.57 3.51
CA TYR A 56 -16.74 -9.58 2.54
C TYR A 56 -16.70 -8.20 3.19
N MET A 57 -16.29 -7.19 2.43
CA MET A 57 -16.26 -5.80 2.90
C MET A 57 -16.73 -4.83 1.82
N GLY A 58 -17.25 -3.68 2.24
CA GLY A 58 -17.42 -2.52 1.37
C GLY A 58 -16.14 -1.70 1.33
N VAL A 59 -15.74 -1.26 0.15
CA VAL A 59 -14.60 -0.32 -0.02
C VAL A 59 -15.14 1.09 -0.11
N GLY A 60 -16.05 1.32 -1.02
CA GLY A 60 -16.75 2.58 -1.24
C GLY A 60 -18.09 2.35 -1.96
N PRO A 61 -18.83 3.42 -2.31
CA PRO A 61 -20.12 3.31 -2.98
C PRO A 61 -20.12 2.47 -4.26
N TYR A 62 -19.01 2.48 -5.02
CA TYR A 62 -18.89 1.68 -6.24
C TYR A 62 -18.48 0.22 -5.97
N ILE A 63 -17.95 -0.07 -4.79
CA ILE A 63 -17.52 -1.40 -4.37
C ILE A 63 -18.19 -1.70 -3.01
N PRO A 64 -19.53 -1.89 -2.98
CA PRO A 64 -20.28 -2.00 -1.73
C PRO A 64 -20.10 -3.35 -1.00
N ASN A 65 -19.68 -4.38 -1.73
CA ASN A 65 -19.48 -5.72 -1.19
C ASN A 65 -18.49 -6.49 -2.06
N VAL A 66 -17.31 -6.77 -1.55
CA VAL A 66 -16.24 -7.45 -2.28
C VAL A 66 -15.61 -8.55 -1.43
N TYR A 67 -15.30 -9.68 -2.05
CA TYR A 67 -14.60 -10.80 -1.42
C TYR A 67 -13.17 -10.44 -1.05
N VAL A 68 -12.75 -10.83 0.14
CA VAL A 68 -11.37 -10.73 0.64
C VAL A 68 -10.96 -12.10 1.17
N GLY A 69 -10.19 -12.85 0.40
CA GLY A 69 -9.56 -14.08 0.85
C GLY A 69 -8.19 -13.79 1.47
N ILE A 70 -7.79 -14.59 2.43
CA ILE A 70 -6.50 -14.50 3.09
C ILE A 70 -5.78 -15.83 2.92
N MET A 71 -4.67 -15.80 2.19
CA MET A 71 -3.74 -16.92 2.11
C MET A 71 -2.48 -16.58 2.91
N LYS A 72 -1.81 -17.61 3.44
CA LYS A 72 -0.59 -17.47 4.24
C LYS A 72 0.49 -18.40 3.71
N TYR A 73 1.73 -17.95 3.75
CA TYR A 73 2.90 -18.79 3.51
C TYR A 73 4.08 -18.32 4.35
N VAL A 74 4.79 -19.24 4.97
CA VAL A 74 6.05 -18.94 5.67
C VAL A 74 7.21 -19.34 4.77
N TYR A 75 7.95 -18.35 4.31
CA TYR A 75 9.09 -18.54 3.42
C TYR A 75 10.34 -17.89 4.00
N ASN A 76 11.42 -18.67 4.12
CA ASN A 76 12.69 -18.25 4.73
C ASN A 76 12.52 -17.63 6.14
N GLY A 77 11.53 -18.12 6.89
CA GLY A 77 11.23 -17.67 8.25
C GLY A 77 10.54 -16.31 8.33
N ILE A 78 10.05 -15.76 7.21
CA ILE A 78 9.17 -14.59 7.16
C ILE A 78 7.75 -15.06 6.85
N THR A 79 6.77 -14.50 7.54
CA THR A 79 5.35 -14.77 7.28
C THR A 79 4.84 -13.82 6.22
N TYR A 80 4.27 -14.38 5.15
CA TYR A 80 3.61 -13.66 4.07
C TYR A 80 2.12 -13.91 4.12
N TYR A 81 1.33 -12.83 3.97
CA TYR A 81 -0.10 -12.91 3.72
C TYR A 81 -0.40 -12.41 2.32
N PHE A 82 -1.27 -13.12 1.63
CA PHE A 82 -1.70 -12.79 0.28
C PHE A 82 -3.19 -12.48 0.29
N ILE A 83 -3.55 -11.29 -0.19
CA ILE A 83 -4.97 -10.90 -0.38
C ILE A 83 -5.47 -11.56 -1.65
N ASP A 84 -6.40 -12.50 -1.50
CA ASP A 84 -6.98 -13.24 -2.59
C ASP A 84 -8.29 -12.60 -3.07
N ASN A 85 -8.33 -12.28 -4.36
CA ASN A 85 -9.49 -11.84 -5.10
C ASN A 85 -9.22 -12.01 -6.60
N LEU A 86 -9.92 -12.92 -7.25
CA LEU A 86 -9.68 -13.24 -8.66
C LEU A 86 -10.09 -12.11 -9.62
N ASP A 87 -11.07 -11.29 -9.26
CA ASP A 87 -11.50 -10.18 -10.10
C ASP A 87 -10.40 -9.11 -10.20
N TYR A 88 -9.66 -8.88 -9.12
CA TYR A 88 -8.58 -7.90 -9.06
C TYR A 88 -7.19 -8.49 -9.36
N PHE A 89 -6.91 -9.71 -8.94
CA PHE A 89 -5.55 -10.29 -8.98
C PHE A 89 -5.45 -11.54 -9.87
N GLY A 90 -6.51 -11.84 -10.63
CA GLY A 90 -6.55 -12.98 -11.55
C GLY A 90 -5.73 -12.79 -12.83
N ALA A 91 -5.14 -11.61 -13.06
CA ALA A 91 -4.21 -11.39 -14.17
C ALA A 91 -2.81 -11.95 -13.87
N MET A 92 -2.05 -12.26 -14.94
CA MET A 92 -0.67 -12.72 -14.81
C MET A 92 0.27 -11.59 -14.37
N GLU A 93 0.04 -10.38 -14.89
CA GLU A 93 0.83 -9.20 -14.59
C GLU A 93 0.17 -8.37 -13.47
N PRO A 94 0.97 -7.75 -12.56
CA PRO A 94 0.44 -7.00 -11.45
C PRO A 94 -0.17 -5.66 -11.85
N TYR A 95 0.23 -5.11 -12.99
CA TYR A 95 -0.20 -3.79 -13.46
C TYR A 95 -0.86 -3.86 -14.83
N SER A 96 -1.81 -2.96 -15.06
CA SER A 96 -2.57 -2.83 -16.31
C SER A 96 -2.69 -1.36 -16.70
N ASP A 97 -3.90 -0.86 -16.95
CA ASP A 97 -4.16 0.57 -17.11
C ASP A 97 -4.38 1.26 -15.77
N THR A 98 -4.13 2.57 -15.72
CA THR A 98 -4.20 3.36 -14.49
C THR A 98 -5.55 3.29 -13.80
N ARG A 99 -6.66 3.27 -14.56
CA ARG A 99 -8.01 3.21 -13.98
C ARG A 99 -8.24 1.90 -13.22
N THR A 100 -7.95 0.79 -13.87
CA THR A 100 -8.08 -0.55 -13.27
C THR A 100 -7.16 -0.70 -12.07
N ASP A 101 -5.93 -0.20 -12.18
CA ASP A 101 -4.95 -0.30 -11.10
C ASP A 101 -5.32 0.58 -9.90
N VAL A 102 -5.87 1.77 -10.11
CA VAL A 102 -6.35 2.65 -9.03
C VAL A 102 -7.49 1.98 -8.26
N GLU A 103 -8.45 1.35 -8.93
CA GLU A 103 -9.53 0.60 -8.30
C GLU A 103 -8.98 -0.59 -7.50
N LYS A 104 -8.15 -1.40 -8.13
CA LYS A 104 -7.51 -2.60 -7.55
C LYS A 104 -6.71 -2.28 -6.29
N PHE A 105 -5.87 -1.24 -6.33
CA PHE A 105 -5.05 -0.87 -5.19
C PHE A 105 -5.81 -0.06 -4.12
N THR A 106 -6.91 0.60 -4.47
CA THR A 106 -7.85 1.14 -3.48
C THR A 106 -8.46 0.01 -2.63
N PHE A 107 -8.94 -1.06 -3.29
CA PHE A 107 -9.40 -2.28 -2.63
C PHE A 107 -8.28 -2.88 -1.76
N PHE A 108 -7.07 -3.07 -2.32
CA PHE A 108 -5.93 -3.64 -1.60
C PHE A 108 -5.59 -2.87 -0.33
N CYS A 109 -5.51 -1.54 -0.40
CA CYS A 109 -5.21 -0.69 0.76
C CYS A 109 -6.19 -0.90 1.92
N LYS A 110 -7.49 -0.97 1.63
CA LYS A 110 -8.50 -1.20 2.66
C LYS A 110 -8.47 -2.63 3.18
N ALA A 111 -8.26 -3.61 2.29
CA ALA A 111 -8.13 -5.02 2.65
C ALA A 111 -6.96 -5.27 3.62
N VAL A 112 -5.80 -4.65 3.37
CA VAL A 112 -4.62 -4.76 4.26
C VAL A 112 -4.95 -4.38 5.70
N LEU A 113 -5.65 -3.29 5.94
CA LEU A 113 -6.07 -2.90 7.28
C LEU A 113 -7.14 -3.85 7.84
N SER A 114 -8.10 -4.23 7.02
CA SER A 114 -9.22 -5.08 7.44
C SER A 114 -8.80 -6.49 7.86
N ILE A 115 -7.72 -7.04 7.30
CA ILE A 115 -7.23 -8.37 7.69
C ILE A 115 -6.52 -8.39 9.05
N LEU A 116 -5.96 -7.26 9.52
CA LEU A 116 -5.11 -7.23 10.72
C LEU A 116 -5.81 -7.81 11.96
N PRO A 117 -7.04 -7.40 12.33
CA PRO A 117 -7.75 -8.03 13.44
C PRO A 117 -8.18 -9.47 13.14
N VAL A 118 -8.38 -9.84 11.87
CA VAL A 118 -8.79 -11.20 11.47
C VAL A 118 -7.66 -12.22 11.66
N ILE A 119 -6.42 -11.80 11.38
CA ILE A 119 -5.22 -12.63 11.55
C ILE A 119 -4.59 -12.47 12.95
N ASP A 120 -5.27 -11.77 13.86
CA ASP A 120 -4.79 -11.47 15.22
C ASP A 120 -3.36 -10.89 15.22
N PHE A 121 -3.12 -9.91 14.34
CA PHE A 121 -1.83 -9.23 14.25
C PHE A 121 -1.99 -7.72 14.31
N ARG A 122 -1.61 -7.14 15.45
CA ARG A 122 -1.59 -5.68 15.63
C ARG A 122 -0.15 -5.17 15.54
N PRO A 123 0.26 -4.62 14.37
CA PRO A 123 1.62 -4.10 14.21
C PRO A 123 1.82 -2.79 14.97
N ASP A 124 3.05 -2.49 15.35
CA ASP A 124 3.46 -1.15 15.83
C ASP A 124 3.66 -0.19 14.67
N LEU A 125 4.10 -0.71 13.52
CA LEU A 125 4.40 0.05 12.31
C LEU A 125 3.89 -0.67 11.06
N ILE A 126 3.20 0.06 10.17
CA ILE A 126 2.88 -0.40 8.82
C ILE A 126 3.79 0.32 7.84
N HIS A 127 4.62 -0.44 7.13
CA HIS A 127 5.52 0.07 6.11
C HIS A 127 4.88 -0.07 4.73
N CYS A 128 4.57 1.06 4.12
CA CYS A 128 3.92 1.21 2.83
C CYS A 128 4.95 1.50 1.73
N HIS A 129 4.76 0.94 0.55
CA HIS A 129 5.68 1.08 -0.57
C HIS A 129 4.94 1.60 -1.81
N ASP A 130 5.31 2.79 -2.28
CA ASP A 130 4.76 3.50 -3.43
C ASP A 130 3.23 3.74 -3.39
N TRP A 131 2.70 4.26 -4.47
CA TRP A 131 1.32 4.69 -4.60
C TRP A 131 0.29 3.57 -4.41
N GLN A 132 0.65 2.33 -4.74
CA GLN A 132 -0.22 1.17 -4.61
C GLN A 132 -0.63 0.90 -3.15
N THR A 133 0.12 1.42 -2.21
CA THR A 133 -0.18 1.36 -0.77
C THR A 133 -0.51 2.73 -0.17
N GLY A 134 -0.62 3.76 -1.02
CA GLY A 134 -0.77 5.16 -0.61
C GLY A 134 -2.02 5.47 0.21
N LEU A 135 -3.12 4.72 0.03
CA LEU A 135 -4.33 4.94 0.82
C LEU A 135 -4.31 4.22 2.19
N ILE A 136 -3.36 3.35 2.49
CA ILE A 136 -3.27 2.70 3.82
C ILE A 136 -3.14 3.74 4.95
N PRO A 137 -2.19 4.69 4.91
CA PRO A 137 -2.10 5.72 5.93
C PRO A 137 -3.34 6.62 6.01
N VAL A 138 -3.96 6.89 4.86
CA VAL A 138 -5.20 7.69 4.80
C VAL A 138 -6.33 6.98 5.54
N TYR A 139 -6.62 5.73 5.20
CA TYR A 139 -7.66 4.93 5.85
C TYR A 139 -7.38 4.76 7.35
N LEU A 140 -6.14 4.47 7.73
CA LEU A 140 -5.75 4.29 9.13
C LEU A 140 -6.05 5.53 9.97
N LYS A 141 -5.77 6.72 9.46
CA LYS A 141 -5.96 8.00 10.16
C LYS A 141 -7.39 8.57 10.03
N THR A 142 -8.26 7.94 9.26
CA THR A 142 -9.63 8.40 9.02
C THR A 142 -10.66 7.33 9.37
N GLU A 143 -10.98 6.42 8.46
CA GLU A 143 -12.05 5.43 8.63
C GLU A 143 -11.77 4.46 9.80
N PHE A 144 -10.52 4.01 9.92
CA PHE A 144 -10.12 3.06 10.97
C PHE A 144 -9.76 3.75 12.31
N ALA A 145 -9.66 5.08 12.34
CA ALA A 145 -9.22 5.83 13.51
C ALA A 145 -10.13 5.67 14.75
N ALA A 146 -11.41 5.40 14.54
CA ALA A 146 -12.38 5.19 15.63
C ALA A 146 -12.27 3.81 16.30
N ASN A 147 -11.62 2.84 15.67
CA ASN A 147 -11.49 1.49 16.21
C ASN A 147 -10.23 1.36 17.08
N PRO A 148 -10.38 1.01 18.39
CA PRO A 148 -9.26 0.90 19.33
C PRO A 148 -8.13 -0.04 18.91
N PHE A 149 -8.43 -1.05 18.10
CA PHE A 149 -7.42 -1.97 17.55
C PHE A 149 -6.28 -1.22 16.84
N PHE A 150 -6.61 -0.13 16.13
CA PHE A 150 -5.66 0.62 15.31
C PHE A 150 -4.96 1.78 16.03
N TRP A 151 -5.30 2.06 17.28
CA TRP A 151 -4.72 3.19 17.99
C TRP A 151 -3.23 3.02 18.24
N GLY A 152 -2.46 4.05 17.93
CA GLY A 152 -1.01 4.08 18.13
C GLY A 152 -0.19 3.40 17.03
N ILE A 153 -0.82 2.70 16.09
CA ILE A 153 -0.10 2.15 14.92
C ILE A 153 0.49 3.30 14.11
N LYS A 154 1.78 3.22 13.84
CA LYS A 154 2.51 4.18 13.00
C LYS A 154 2.57 3.73 11.55
N THR A 155 2.82 4.68 10.66
CA THR A 155 2.98 4.40 9.23
C THR A 155 4.27 4.99 8.70
N MET A 156 4.91 4.25 7.80
CA MET A 156 6.06 4.70 7.01
C MET A 156 5.72 4.54 5.53
N MET A 157 6.00 5.58 4.73
CA MET A 157 5.85 5.55 3.28
C MET A 157 7.22 5.60 2.62
N THR A 158 7.59 4.56 1.88
CA THR A 158 8.80 4.56 1.05
C THR A 158 8.46 4.84 -0.40
N ILE A 159 9.13 5.83 -0.98
CA ILE A 159 9.03 6.21 -2.38
C ILE A 159 10.16 5.54 -3.14
N HIS A 160 9.82 4.59 -4.04
CA HIS A 160 10.78 3.95 -4.94
C HIS A 160 10.86 4.69 -6.27
N ASN A 161 9.72 5.12 -6.80
CA ASN A 161 9.65 5.86 -8.05
C ASN A 161 8.52 6.91 -8.02
N LEU A 162 8.88 8.17 -7.82
CA LEU A 162 7.95 9.29 -7.69
C LEU A 162 7.14 9.58 -8.97
N ARG A 163 7.57 9.07 -10.13
CA ARG A 163 6.87 9.25 -11.39
C ARG A 163 5.49 8.60 -11.41
N PHE A 164 5.33 7.49 -10.68
CA PHE A 164 4.06 6.76 -10.60
C PHE A 164 3.35 7.14 -9.30
N GLN A 165 2.14 7.72 -9.41
CA GLN A 165 1.48 8.36 -8.27
C GLN A 165 0.06 7.86 -8.02
N GLY A 166 -0.53 7.06 -8.93
CA GLY A 166 -1.93 6.62 -8.81
C GLY A 166 -2.89 7.80 -8.85
N VAL A 167 -2.82 8.57 -9.94
CA VAL A 167 -3.67 9.77 -10.15
C VAL A 167 -4.89 9.43 -10.98
N TRP A 168 -6.08 9.80 -10.47
CA TRP A 168 -7.34 9.64 -11.17
C TRP A 168 -8.36 10.69 -10.74
N ASP A 169 -9.45 10.85 -11.49
CA ASP A 169 -10.46 11.87 -11.19
C ASP A 169 -11.07 11.70 -9.79
N ILE A 170 -11.34 12.83 -9.14
CA ILE A 170 -11.78 12.88 -7.74
C ILE A 170 -13.13 12.16 -7.54
N ASN A 171 -14.08 12.29 -8.48
CA ASN A 171 -15.41 11.70 -8.30
C ASN A 171 -15.34 10.18 -8.34
N THR A 172 -14.59 9.61 -9.27
CA THR A 172 -14.32 8.17 -9.32
C THR A 172 -13.61 7.72 -8.04
N MET A 173 -12.57 8.44 -7.61
CA MET A 173 -11.83 8.10 -6.39
C MET A 173 -12.71 8.11 -5.13
N LYS A 174 -13.63 9.06 -5.00
CA LYS A 174 -14.63 9.07 -3.93
C LYS A 174 -15.55 7.84 -3.99
N GLY A 175 -16.02 7.52 -5.19
CA GLY A 175 -16.87 6.35 -5.42
C GLY A 175 -16.19 5.03 -5.11
N LEU A 176 -14.93 4.88 -5.48
CA LEU A 176 -14.12 3.69 -5.22
C LEU A 176 -13.74 3.57 -3.74
N SER A 177 -13.21 4.63 -3.16
CA SER A 177 -12.60 4.60 -1.83
C SER A 177 -13.57 4.78 -0.67
N GLY A 178 -14.72 5.43 -0.88
CA GLY A 178 -15.63 5.84 0.19
C GLY A 178 -15.09 6.95 1.08
N LEU A 179 -13.95 7.52 0.75
CA LEU A 179 -13.34 8.61 1.52
C LEU A 179 -14.19 9.90 1.39
N PRO A 180 -14.37 10.64 2.50
CA PRO A 180 -15.20 11.83 2.52
C PRO A 180 -14.57 13.02 1.77
N ASP A 181 -15.42 13.95 1.34
CA ASP A 181 -15.07 15.10 0.51
C ASP A 181 -13.92 15.96 1.06
N TYR A 182 -13.85 16.13 2.38
CA TYR A 182 -12.83 16.95 3.02
C TYR A 182 -11.39 16.41 2.85
N LEU A 183 -11.23 15.19 2.36
CA LEU A 183 -9.92 14.61 2.07
C LEU A 183 -9.40 14.97 0.68
N PHE A 184 -10.28 15.43 -0.22
CA PHE A 184 -9.93 15.79 -1.61
C PHE A 184 -9.67 17.29 -1.75
N THR A 185 -8.77 17.81 -0.92
CA THR A 185 -8.35 19.21 -0.90
C THR A 185 -6.86 19.33 -1.25
N PRO A 186 -6.36 20.51 -1.70
CA PRO A 186 -4.97 20.69 -2.13
C PRO A 186 -3.91 20.37 -1.08
N ASP A 187 -4.24 20.46 0.20
CA ASP A 187 -3.39 20.08 1.33
C ASP A 187 -3.41 18.58 1.65
N LYS A 188 -4.27 17.78 0.97
CA LYS A 188 -4.44 16.34 1.22
C LYS A 188 -4.28 15.52 -0.07
N LEU A 189 -5.37 14.97 -0.60
CA LEU A 189 -5.33 14.05 -1.74
C LEU A 189 -5.44 14.74 -3.10
N GLU A 190 -6.00 15.96 -3.17
CA GLU A 190 -6.15 16.66 -4.46
C GLU A 190 -4.77 16.99 -5.06
N PHE A 191 -4.64 16.76 -6.36
CA PHE A 191 -3.46 17.05 -7.15
C PHE A 191 -3.85 17.44 -8.59
N LYS A 192 -3.67 18.71 -8.95
CA LYS A 192 -3.99 19.23 -10.29
C LYS A 192 -5.43 18.94 -10.73
N LYS A 193 -6.39 19.07 -9.82
CA LYS A 193 -7.83 18.79 -9.95
C LYS A 193 -8.21 17.30 -9.93
N ASP A 194 -7.27 16.40 -9.83
CA ASP A 194 -7.46 14.97 -9.65
C ASP A 194 -7.12 14.53 -8.22
N ALA A 195 -7.33 13.27 -7.89
CA ALA A 195 -6.87 12.68 -6.64
C ALA A 195 -5.57 11.89 -6.87
N ASN A 196 -4.66 11.93 -5.90
CA ASN A 196 -3.34 11.31 -5.98
C ASN A 196 -3.11 10.42 -4.76
N MET A 197 -2.99 9.09 -5.00
CA MET A 197 -2.84 8.10 -3.94
C MET A 197 -1.50 8.21 -3.22
N LEU A 198 -0.40 8.44 -3.96
CA LEU A 198 0.92 8.61 -3.36
C LEU A 198 0.98 9.88 -2.50
N LYS A 199 0.41 10.97 -2.99
CA LYS A 199 0.29 12.21 -2.22
C LYS A 199 -0.44 11.97 -0.89
N GLY A 200 -1.56 11.25 -0.93
CA GLY A 200 -2.28 10.84 0.28
C GLY A 200 -1.38 10.08 1.25
N GLY A 201 -0.63 9.10 0.74
CA GLY A 201 0.34 8.33 1.52
C GLY A 201 1.41 9.19 2.18
N ILE A 202 2.00 10.13 1.44
CA ILE A 202 3.02 11.07 1.96
C ILE A 202 2.42 11.99 3.04
N VAL A 203 1.22 12.55 2.80
CA VAL A 203 0.58 13.49 3.74
C VAL A 203 0.21 12.80 5.06
N TYR A 204 -0.29 11.58 5.01
CA TYR A 204 -0.85 10.88 6.17
C TYR A 204 0.13 9.95 6.89
N SER A 205 1.30 9.66 6.33
CA SER A 205 2.31 8.83 6.99
C SER A 205 3.04 9.58 8.11
N ASP A 206 3.40 8.84 9.16
CA ASP A 206 4.22 9.38 10.25
C ASP A 206 5.67 9.60 9.78
N PHE A 207 6.17 8.73 8.90
CA PHE A 207 7.52 8.80 8.34
C PHE A 207 7.48 8.68 6.81
N VAL A 208 8.39 9.36 6.13
CA VAL A 208 8.59 9.25 4.68
C VAL A 208 10.05 8.89 4.41
N THR A 209 10.27 7.89 3.57
CA THR A 209 11.60 7.43 3.19
C THR A 209 11.71 7.25 1.69
N THR A 210 12.93 7.16 1.20
CA THR A 210 13.21 6.79 -0.19
C THR A 210 14.46 5.92 -0.28
N VAL A 211 14.85 5.53 -1.49
CA VAL A 211 15.84 4.50 -1.75
C VAL A 211 17.30 4.95 -1.64
N SER A 212 17.56 6.26 -1.55
CA SER A 212 18.91 6.79 -1.33
C SER A 212 18.89 8.25 -0.88
N ASN A 213 19.96 8.68 -0.19
CA ASN A 213 20.13 10.08 0.20
C ASN A 213 20.16 11.04 -1.00
N THR A 214 20.76 10.62 -2.11
CA THR A 214 20.78 11.41 -3.35
C THR A 214 19.38 11.60 -3.88
N TYR A 215 18.59 10.52 -3.99
CA TYR A 215 17.22 10.58 -4.48
C TYR A 215 16.33 11.41 -3.55
N ALA A 216 16.53 11.32 -2.23
CA ALA A 216 15.83 12.17 -1.26
C ALA A 216 16.05 13.67 -1.53
N GLN A 217 17.25 14.07 -1.96
CA GLN A 217 17.55 15.46 -2.34
C GLN A 217 16.95 15.82 -3.71
N GLU A 218 17.07 14.95 -4.68
CA GLU A 218 16.57 15.15 -6.05
C GLU A 218 15.07 15.37 -6.09
N ILE A 219 14.28 14.51 -5.43
CA ILE A 219 12.80 14.58 -5.45
C ILE A 219 12.22 15.82 -4.75
N GLN A 220 13.03 16.56 -4.01
CA GLN A 220 12.68 17.86 -3.44
C GLN A 220 12.88 19.02 -4.40
N THR A 221 13.40 18.78 -5.61
CA THR A 221 13.58 19.80 -6.65
C THR A 221 12.41 19.79 -7.63
N ALA A 222 12.12 20.95 -8.24
CA ALA A 222 11.05 21.05 -9.23
C ALA A 222 11.26 20.14 -10.46
N TYR A 223 12.52 19.80 -10.77
CA TYR A 223 12.84 18.95 -11.92
C TYR A 223 12.52 17.47 -11.68
N TYR A 224 12.84 16.94 -10.51
CA TYR A 224 12.63 15.53 -10.17
C TYR A 224 11.42 15.27 -9.27
N GLY A 225 10.80 16.32 -8.74
CA GLY A 225 9.70 16.23 -7.76
C GLY A 225 8.35 15.85 -8.36
N GLU A 226 8.23 15.75 -9.70
CA GLU A 226 7.00 15.32 -10.42
C GLU A 226 5.74 16.08 -9.94
N GLY A 227 5.93 17.34 -9.50
CA GLY A 227 4.89 18.21 -8.95
C GLY A 227 4.58 18.00 -7.47
N LEU A 228 5.31 17.13 -6.78
CA LEU A 228 5.22 16.90 -5.32
C LEU A 228 6.41 17.51 -4.56
N ASP A 229 7.31 18.22 -5.24
CA ASP A 229 8.50 18.85 -4.65
C ASP A 229 8.16 19.76 -3.47
N GLY A 230 7.11 20.56 -3.57
CA GLY A 230 6.66 21.41 -2.46
C GLY A 230 6.23 20.62 -1.22
N LEU A 231 5.50 19.52 -1.40
CA LEU A 231 5.12 18.62 -0.32
C LEU A 231 6.34 17.93 0.29
N LEU A 232 7.25 17.44 -0.54
CA LEU A 232 8.47 16.74 -0.09
C LEU A 232 9.41 17.70 0.64
N ASN A 233 9.52 18.95 0.21
CA ASN A 233 10.23 19.99 0.95
C ASN A 233 9.61 20.25 2.33
N ALA A 234 8.27 20.28 2.42
CA ALA A 234 7.58 20.45 3.71
C ALA A 234 7.84 19.25 4.65
N ARG A 235 8.11 18.07 4.10
CA ARG A 235 8.43 16.83 4.83
C ARG A 235 9.94 16.53 4.93
N THR A 236 10.83 17.51 4.61
CA THR A 236 12.30 17.32 4.63
C THR A 236 12.82 16.73 5.95
N LYS A 237 12.21 17.10 7.08
CA LYS A 237 12.64 16.59 8.39
C LYS A 237 12.34 15.10 8.60
N ASP A 238 11.30 14.61 7.93
CA ASP A 238 10.84 13.22 8.02
C ASP A 238 11.38 12.35 6.87
N LEU A 239 11.82 12.99 5.78
CA LEU A 239 12.34 12.30 4.59
C LEU A 239 13.77 11.79 4.86
N ARG A 240 13.95 10.46 4.72
CA ARG A 240 15.21 9.74 4.96
C ARG A 240 15.56 8.88 3.75
#